data_a4dc6f8f7f91d4117489976c272f4711
#
_entry.id   a4dc6f8f7f91d4117489976c272f4711
#
_cell.length_a   1.000
_cell.length_b   1.000
_cell.length_c   1.000
_cell.angle_alpha   90.00
_cell.angle_beta   90.00
_cell.angle_gamma   90.00
#
_symmetry.space_group_name_H-M   'P 1'
#
loop_
_entity.id
_entity.type
_entity.pdbx_description
1 polymer ?
#
loop_
_entity_poly.entity_id
_entity_poly.type
_entity_poly.pdbx_seq_one_letter_code
_entity_poly.pdbx_strand_id
1 'polypeptide(L)'
;KIIRAHEQEHLLVRLATRRTAEGHLEGYVVAFDDVTDLVMAQRTAAWGDVARRIAHEIKNPLTPIQLSAERISRKFSRHLSSDEANVLQQMTGIIIRQTNDLRHIVDEFSKFARMPEPRQNTEDIVTILRDAVLLQDAGQPDVTFDVDLPDHPLLVDLDRGMISQAFGNLLKNAAEATETKAKSMPADWIRKVRIYCAQEADYAVIEIADNGVGL
;
A
#
# COMPACT_ATOMS: atom_id res chain seq x y z
N LYS A 1 25.67 -10.72 12.58
CA LYS A 1 24.30 -11.09 12.26
C LYS A 1 23.93 -12.28 13.11
N ILE A 2 22.96 -12.13 13.97
CA ILE A 2 22.47 -13.19 14.89
C ILE A 2 20.98 -13.40 14.58
N ILE A 3 20.51 -14.64 14.63
CA ILE A 3 19.09 -14.98 14.49
C ILE A 3 18.60 -15.39 15.88
N ARG A 4 17.62 -14.65 16.42
CA ARG A 4 17.00 -14.92 17.71
C ARG A 4 15.48 -15.04 17.49
N ALA A 5 14.89 -16.15 17.92
CA ALA A 5 13.43 -16.39 17.84
C ALA A 5 12.81 -16.06 16.47
N HIS A 6 13.46 -16.39 15.34
CA HIS A 6 13.07 -16.11 13.95
C HIS A 6 13.25 -14.64 13.49
N GLU A 7 13.75 -13.74 14.33
CA GLU A 7 14.11 -12.38 13.93
C GLU A 7 15.62 -12.24 13.72
N GLN A 8 15.97 -11.41 12.74
CA GLN A 8 17.36 -11.19 12.37
C GLN A 8 17.84 -9.88 12.98
N GLU A 9 18.75 -9.98 13.99
CA GLU A 9 19.36 -8.82 14.63
C GLU A 9 20.71 -8.47 13.96
N HIS A 10 20.99 -7.17 13.91
CA HIS A 10 22.26 -6.61 13.46
C HIS A 10 23.03 -6.06 14.65
N LEU A 11 24.11 -6.72 15.03
CA LEU A 11 24.97 -6.26 16.12
C LEU A 11 26.24 -5.62 15.58
N LEU A 12 26.54 -4.42 16.04
CA LEU A 12 27.85 -3.78 15.88
C LEU A 12 28.75 -4.24 17.04
N VAL A 13 29.82 -4.93 16.72
CA VAL A 13 30.77 -5.44 17.70
C VAL A 13 32.01 -4.55 17.70
N ARG A 14 32.35 -3.97 18.86
CA ARG A 14 33.57 -3.22 19.07
C ARG A 14 34.48 -4.00 19.98
N LEU A 15 35.75 -4.16 19.57
CA LEU A 15 36.78 -4.83 20.34
C LEU A 15 37.88 -3.83 20.70
N ALA A 16 38.19 -3.72 21.97
CA ALA A 16 39.28 -2.89 22.47
C ALA A 16 40.23 -3.72 23.36
N THR A 17 41.50 -3.42 23.31
CA THR A 17 42.48 -4.02 24.21
C THR A 17 42.59 -3.18 25.50
N ARG A 18 42.58 -3.82 26.66
CA ARG A 18 42.91 -3.21 27.91
C ARG A 18 44.39 -3.48 28.23
N ARG A 19 45.15 -2.41 28.54
CA ARG A 19 46.58 -2.51 28.84
C ARG A 19 46.86 -1.91 30.21
N THR A 20 47.87 -2.41 30.89
CA THR A 20 48.38 -1.80 32.13
C THR A 20 49.09 -0.48 31.86
N ALA A 21 49.44 0.29 32.91
CA ALA A 21 50.22 1.52 32.80
C ALA A 21 51.58 1.30 32.12
N GLU A 22 52.18 0.08 32.28
CA GLU A 22 53.44 -0.33 31.67
C GLU A 22 53.26 -0.87 30.23
N GLY A 23 52.03 -0.84 29.68
CA GLY A 23 51.76 -1.25 28.30
C GLY A 23 51.46 -2.74 28.07
N HIS A 24 51.51 -3.59 29.08
CA HIS A 24 51.23 -5.02 28.99
C HIS A 24 49.73 -5.26 28.77
N LEU A 25 49.42 -6.24 27.89
CA LEU A 25 48.03 -6.63 27.61
C LEU A 25 47.41 -7.26 28.84
N GLU A 26 46.36 -6.65 29.40
CA GLU A 26 45.60 -7.12 30.57
C GLU A 26 44.38 -7.93 30.12
N GLY A 27 43.79 -7.57 28.99
CA GLY A 27 42.63 -8.27 28.47
C GLY A 27 41.99 -7.55 27.28
N TYR A 28 40.80 -8.01 26.93
CA TYR A 28 39.98 -7.45 25.86
C TYR A 28 38.63 -6.99 26.43
N VAL A 29 38.14 -5.89 25.89
CA VAL A 29 36.78 -5.39 26.13
C VAL A 29 36.00 -5.59 24.83
N VAL A 30 34.88 -6.27 24.89
CA VAL A 30 33.97 -6.46 23.79
C VAL A 30 32.64 -5.75 24.11
N ALA A 31 32.26 -4.80 23.27
CA ALA A 31 30.98 -4.11 23.37
C ALA A 31 30.09 -4.52 22.17
N PHE A 32 28.83 -4.71 22.46
CA PHE A 32 27.81 -5.05 21.47
C PHE A 32 26.74 -3.97 21.48
N ASP A 33 26.53 -3.34 20.33
CA ASP A 33 25.43 -2.38 20.13
C ASP A 33 24.42 -3.01 19.17
N ASP A 34 23.15 -3.07 19.55
CA ASP A 34 22.08 -3.44 18.61
C ASP A 34 21.84 -2.26 17.67
N VAL A 35 22.10 -2.47 16.40
CA VAL A 35 21.93 -1.49 15.32
C VAL A 35 20.87 -1.93 14.30
N THR A 36 19.99 -2.85 14.68
CA THR A 36 18.99 -3.44 13.79
C THR A 36 18.10 -2.34 13.22
N ASP A 37 17.54 -1.48 14.07
CA ASP A 37 16.66 -0.39 13.62
C ASP A 37 17.38 0.61 12.73
N LEU A 38 18.63 0.94 13.06
CA LEU A 38 19.46 1.84 12.24
C LEU A 38 19.72 1.27 10.84
N VAL A 39 20.08 -0.02 10.75
CA VAL A 39 20.32 -0.69 9.48
C VAL A 39 19.04 -0.81 8.67
N MET A 40 17.91 -1.11 9.30
CA MET A 40 16.60 -1.18 8.65
C MET A 40 16.15 0.18 8.14
N ALA A 41 16.25 1.23 8.94
CA ALA A 41 15.94 2.60 8.52
C ALA A 41 16.79 3.06 7.34
N GLN A 42 18.10 2.78 7.39
CA GLN A 42 19.02 3.11 6.29
C GLN A 42 18.68 2.36 4.99
N ARG A 43 18.33 1.07 5.10
CA ARG A 43 17.90 0.27 3.93
C ARG A 43 16.59 0.79 3.35
N THR A 44 15.62 1.11 4.19
CA THR A 44 14.32 1.65 3.76
C THR A 44 14.48 2.99 3.06
N ALA A 45 15.32 3.89 3.58
CA ALA A 45 15.63 5.17 2.96
C ALA A 45 16.32 5.00 1.58
N ALA A 46 17.34 4.14 1.51
CA ALA A 46 18.03 3.84 0.25
C ALA A 46 17.10 3.20 -0.78
N TRP A 47 16.21 2.30 -0.35
CA TRP A 47 15.20 1.69 -1.21
C TRP A 47 14.19 2.70 -1.73
N GLY A 48 13.76 3.65 -0.90
CA GLY A 48 12.85 4.73 -1.29
C GLY A 48 13.39 5.59 -2.44
N ASP A 49 14.68 5.93 -2.42
CA ASP A 49 15.31 6.71 -3.49
C ASP A 49 15.44 5.90 -4.80
N VAL A 50 15.80 4.62 -4.70
CA VAL A 50 15.89 3.72 -5.87
C VAL A 50 14.51 3.53 -6.50
N ALA A 51 13.48 3.25 -5.70
CA ALA A 51 12.13 3.04 -6.19
C ALA A 51 11.55 4.30 -6.86
N ARG A 52 11.81 5.49 -6.30
CA ARG A 52 11.43 6.76 -6.93
C ARG A 52 12.07 6.93 -8.30
N ARG A 53 13.37 6.66 -8.41
CA ARG A 53 14.09 6.77 -9.67
C ARG A 53 13.54 5.79 -10.70
N ILE A 54 13.32 4.53 -10.31
CA ILE A 54 12.71 3.50 -11.17
C ILE A 54 11.31 3.93 -11.62
N ALA A 55 10.49 4.46 -10.71
CA ALA A 55 9.15 4.95 -11.03
C ALA A 55 9.20 6.06 -12.10
N HIS A 56 10.10 7.02 -11.97
CA HIS A 56 10.28 8.06 -13.00
C HIS A 56 10.76 7.50 -14.33
N GLU A 57 11.74 6.58 -14.30
CA GLU A 57 12.27 5.95 -15.52
C GLU A 57 11.24 5.07 -16.25
N ILE A 58 10.30 4.43 -15.51
CA ILE A 58 9.19 3.67 -16.11
C ILE A 58 8.09 4.60 -16.64
N LYS A 59 7.73 5.68 -15.93
CA LYS A 59 6.71 6.64 -16.40
C LYS A 59 7.09 7.35 -17.70
N ASN A 60 8.37 7.62 -17.88
CA ASN A 60 8.89 8.36 -19.04
C ASN A 60 8.50 7.71 -20.39
N PRO A 61 8.66 6.40 -20.62
CA PRO A 61 8.24 5.77 -21.88
C PRO A 61 6.72 5.54 -21.97
N LEU A 62 5.97 5.46 -20.87
CA LEU A 62 4.53 5.22 -20.90
C LEU A 62 3.76 6.39 -21.54
N THR A 63 4.16 7.61 -21.28
CA THR A 63 3.53 8.81 -21.86
C THR A 63 3.61 8.85 -23.38
N PRO A 64 4.79 8.69 -24.03
CA PRO A 64 4.84 8.66 -25.50
C PRO A 64 4.16 7.45 -26.11
N ILE A 65 4.12 6.28 -25.44
CA ILE A 65 3.38 5.11 -25.92
C ILE A 65 1.88 5.43 -25.97
N GLN A 66 1.32 5.97 -24.90
CA GLN A 66 -0.09 6.38 -24.84
C GLN A 66 -0.43 7.40 -25.94
N LEU A 67 0.36 8.47 -26.03
CA LEU A 67 0.15 9.52 -27.04
C LEU A 67 0.26 8.98 -28.47
N SER A 68 1.15 8.02 -28.71
CA SER A 68 1.28 7.38 -30.02
C SER A 68 0.05 6.54 -30.37
N ALA A 69 -0.47 5.75 -29.41
CA ALA A 69 -1.70 4.98 -29.60
C ALA A 69 -2.90 5.90 -29.88
N GLU A 70 -3.06 6.98 -29.13
CA GLU A 70 -4.11 7.98 -29.34
C GLU A 70 -3.99 8.67 -30.73
N ARG A 71 -2.77 9.02 -31.14
CA ARG A 71 -2.50 9.59 -32.46
C ARG A 71 -2.82 8.64 -33.60
N ILE A 72 -2.42 7.37 -33.47
CA ILE A 72 -2.71 6.32 -34.45
C ILE A 72 -4.22 6.18 -34.60
N SER A 73 -4.95 6.01 -33.49
CA SER A 73 -6.40 5.91 -33.49
C SER A 73 -7.04 7.11 -34.19
N ARG A 74 -6.70 8.33 -33.79
CA ARG A 74 -7.29 9.57 -34.32
C ARG A 74 -6.97 9.79 -35.83
N LYS A 75 -5.73 9.50 -36.22
CA LYS A 75 -5.27 9.77 -37.60
C LYS A 75 -5.85 8.78 -38.61
N PHE A 76 -5.89 7.50 -38.25
CA PHE A 76 -6.21 6.44 -39.21
C PHE A 76 -7.66 6.04 -39.19
N SER A 77 -8.43 6.17 -38.12
CA SER A 77 -9.86 5.84 -38.07
C SER A 77 -10.69 6.55 -39.16
N ARG A 78 -10.26 7.73 -39.60
CA ARG A 78 -10.96 8.49 -40.64
C ARG A 78 -10.74 7.98 -42.06
N HIS A 79 -9.80 7.07 -42.28
CA HIS A 79 -9.38 6.56 -43.60
C HIS A 79 -9.71 5.06 -43.76
N LEU A 80 -10.28 4.45 -42.75
CA LEU A 80 -10.62 3.03 -42.69
C LEU A 80 -12.13 2.83 -42.85
N SER A 81 -12.54 1.65 -43.28
CA SER A 81 -13.93 1.22 -43.21
C SER A 81 -14.40 1.15 -41.72
N SER A 82 -15.71 1.13 -41.52
CA SER A 82 -16.28 1.08 -40.13
C SER A 82 -15.75 -0.10 -39.34
N ASP A 83 -15.61 -1.28 -39.94
CA ASP A 83 -15.14 -2.48 -39.26
C ASP A 83 -13.66 -2.40 -38.93
N GLU A 84 -12.84 -1.94 -39.86
CA GLU A 84 -11.40 -1.73 -39.61
C GLU A 84 -11.13 -0.64 -38.58
N ALA A 85 -11.93 0.46 -38.59
CA ALA A 85 -11.85 1.53 -37.60
C ALA A 85 -12.19 1.03 -36.18
N ASN A 86 -13.22 0.16 -36.08
CA ASN A 86 -13.57 -0.48 -34.80
C ASN A 86 -12.42 -1.37 -34.25
N VAL A 87 -11.83 -2.20 -35.14
CA VAL A 87 -10.69 -3.03 -34.77
C VAL A 87 -9.50 -2.18 -34.29
N LEU A 88 -9.16 -1.13 -35.04
CA LEU A 88 -8.09 -0.20 -34.66
C LEU A 88 -8.37 0.45 -33.31
N GLN A 89 -9.60 0.89 -33.07
CA GLN A 89 -10.02 1.53 -31.85
C GLN A 89 -9.97 0.57 -30.64
N GLN A 90 -10.34 -0.69 -30.84
CA GLN A 90 -10.20 -1.73 -29.82
C GLN A 90 -8.73 -1.97 -29.46
N MET A 91 -7.85 -2.15 -30.47
CA MET A 91 -6.43 -2.40 -30.24
C MET A 91 -5.73 -1.22 -29.55
N THR A 92 -5.95 0.00 -30.04
CA THR A 92 -5.37 1.20 -29.42
C THR A 92 -5.92 1.46 -28.03
N GLY A 93 -7.21 1.16 -27.80
CA GLY A 93 -7.86 1.23 -26.51
C GLY A 93 -7.26 0.24 -25.50
N ILE A 94 -6.89 -0.96 -25.92
CA ILE A 94 -6.16 -1.90 -25.06
C ILE A 94 -4.80 -1.32 -24.66
N ILE A 95 -4.03 -0.79 -25.60
CA ILE A 95 -2.72 -0.18 -25.32
C ILE A 95 -2.85 0.96 -24.31
N ILE A 96 -3.83 1.85 -24.50
CA ILE A 96 -4.07 2.99 -23.61
C ILE A 96 -4.43 2.51 -22.20
N ARG A 97 -5.34 1.53 -22.07
CA ARG A 97 -5.70 0.96 -20.75
C ARG A 97 -4.49 0.35 -20.05
N GLN A 98 -3.75 -0.54 -20.73
CA GLN A 98 -2.57 -1.19 -20.16
C GLN A 98 -1.49 -0.18 -19.75
N THR A 99 -1.32 0.90 -20.52
CA THR A 99 -0.37 1.97 -20.20
C THR A 99 -0.80 2.73 -18.93
N ASN A 100 -2.11 2.98 -18.77
CA ASN A 100 -2.66 3.61 -17.57
C ASN A 100 -2.56 2.69 -16.34
N ASP A 101 -2.84 1.39 -16.50
CA ASP A 101 -2.73 0.39 -15.43
C ASP A 101 -1.28 0.30 -14.93
N LEU A 102 -0.30 0.23 -15.85
CA LEU A 102 1.12 0.26 -15.51
C LEU A 102 1.51 1.55 -14.79
N ARG A 103 1.01 2.70 -15.23
CA ARG A 103 1.25 3.98 -14.57
C ARG A 103 0.73 3.95 -13.13
N HIS A 104 -0.47 3.43 -12.92
CA HIS A 104 -1.06 3.31 -11.60
C HIS A 104 -0.23 2.40 -10.68
N ILE A 105 0.20 1.23 -11.16
CA ILE A 105 1.08 0.32 -10.40
C ILE A 105 2.39 1.02 -10.01
N VAL A 106 3.00 1.76 -10.94
CA VAL A 106 4.26 2.49 -10.68
C VAL A 106 4.05 3.64 -9.69
N ASP A 107 2.89 4.30 -9.72
CA ASP A 107 2.53 5.34 -8.74
C ASP A 107 2.38 4.75 -7.33
N GLU A 108 1.68 3.64 -7.19
CA GLU A 108 1.51 2.94 -5.91
C GLU A 108 2.84 2.41 -5.39
N PHE A 109 3.68 1.83 -6.25
CA PHE A 109 5.04 1.42 -5.89
C PHE A 109 5.90 2.59 -5.37
N SER A 110 5.81 3.74 -6.04
CA SER A 110 6.55 4.95 -5.62
C SER A 110 6.04 5.51 -4.29
N LYS A 111 4.73 5.42 -4.01
CA LYS A 111 4.15 5.80 -2.71
C LYS A 111 4.62 4.88 -1.60
N PHE A 112 4.57 3.56 -1.84
CA PHE A 112 5.05 2.55 -0.89
C PHE A 112 6.51 2.75 -0.51
N ALA A 113 7.37 3.05 -1.49
CA ALA A 113 8.78 3.30 -1.26
C ALA A 113 9.09 4.61 -0.50
N ARG A 114 8.13 5.50 -0.39
CA ARG A 114 8.22 6.78 0.32
C ARG A 114 7.65 6.75 1.73
N MET A 115 7.39 5.59 2.32
CA MET A 115 6.79 5.61 3.65
C MET A 115 7.53 6.61 4.54
N PRO A 116 6.95 7.80 4.81
CA PRO A 116 7.54 8.73 5.77
C PRO A 116 7.51 8.07 7.15
N GLU A 117 8.41 8.48 8.02
CA GLU A 117 8.29 8.11 9.43
C GLU A 117 6.90 8.52 9.92
N PRO A 118 6.13 7.59 10.55
CA PRO A 118 4.79 7.89 11.02
C PRO A 118 4.82 9.02 12.05
N ARG A 119 3.99 10.04 11.82
CA ARG A 119 3.77 11.11 12.79
C ARG A 119 2.64 10.69 13.71
N GLN A 120 3.01 10.05 14.82
CA GLN A 120 2.04 9.57 15.78
C GLN A 120 1.47 10.74 16.59
N ASN A 121 0.14 10.83 16.61
CA ASN A 121 -0.65 11.69 17.48
C ASN A 121 -1.76 10.84 18.10
N THR A 122 -2.26 11.26 19.24
CA THR A 122 -3.45 10.64 19.85
C THR A 122 -4.67 11.02 19.01
N GLU A 123 -5.22 10.07 18.28
CA GLU A 123 -6.33 10.26 17.33
C GLU A 123 -7.48 9.30 17.66
N ASP A 124 -8.69 9.69 17.30
CA ASP A 124 -9.87 8.83 17.41
C ASP A 124 -9.98 7.93 16.16
N ILE A 125 -9.66 6.64 16.33
CA ILE A 125 -9.67 5.66 15.24
C ILE A 125 -11.09 5.38 14.71
N VAL A 126 -12.12 5.53 15.54
CA VAL A 126 -13.53 5.36 15.14
C VAL A 126 -13.94 6.43 14.13
N THR A 127 -13.55 7.67 14.37
CA THR A 127 -13.80 8.79 13.44
C THR A 127 -13.07 8.56 12.11
N ILE A 128 -11.81 8.13 12.14
CA ILE A 128 -11.03 7.86 10.92
C ILE A 128 -11.67 6.74 10.09
N LEU A 129 -12.11 5.66 10.75
CA LEU A 129 -12.77 4.54 10.09
C LEU A 129 -14.12 4.95 9.50
N ARG A 130 -14.91 5.74 10.22
CA ARG A 130 -16.20 6.28 9.75
C ARG A 130 -16.04 7.16 8.51
N ASP A 131 -15.05 8.06 8.50
CA ASP A 131 -14.72 8.90 7.35
C ASP A 131 -14.32 8.04 6.12
N ALA A 132 -13.53 6.99 6.34
CA ALA A 132 -13.10 6.09 5.26
C ALA A 132 -14.28 5.30 4.68
N VAL A 133 -15.18 4.81 5.52
CA VAL A 133 -16.40 4.10 5.07
C VAL A 133 -17.30 5.04 4.28
N LEU A 134 -17.56 6.26 4.77
CA LEU A 134 -18.40 7.25 4.09
C LEU A 134 -17.89 7.57 2.68
N LEU A 135 -16.57 7.68 2.53
CA LEU A 135 -15.94 7.94 1.23
C LEU A 135 -16.14 6.76 0.26
N GLN A 136 -16.01 5.52 0.74
CA GLN A 136 -16.19 4.33 -0.09
C GLN A 136 -17.67 4.09 -0.44
N ASP A 137 -18.59 4.30 0.49
CA ASP A 137 -20.02 4.17 0.27
C ASP A 137 -20.50 5.14 -0.82
N ALA A 138 -20.06 6.40 -0.78
CA ALA A 138 -20.34 7.38 -1.82
C ALA A 138 -19.79 7.01 -3.21
N GLY A 139 -18.66 6.29 -3.25
CA GLY A 139 -18.02 5.87 -4.50
C GLY A 139 -18.52 4.54 -5.05
N GLN A 140 -19.28 3.77 -4.28
CA GLN A 140 -19.68 2.39 -4.61
C GLN A 140 -21.15 2.10 -4.24
N PRO A 141 -22.12 2.69 -4.95
CA PRO A 141 -23.54 2.62 -4.61
C PRO A 141 -24.13 1.19 -4.65
N ASP A 142 -23.45 0.25 -5.34
CA ASP A 142 -23.90 -1.14 -5.47
C ASP A 142 -23.40 -2.03 -4.32
N VAL A 143 -22.67 -1.49 -3.35
CA VAL A 143 -22.14 -2.23 -2.20
C VAL A 143 -22.86 -1.79 -0.94
N THR A 144 -23.36 -2.75 -0.16
CA THR A 144 -23.91 -2.47 1.17
C THR A 144 -22.80 -2.54 2.20
N PHE A 145 -22.49 -1.41 2.84
CA PHE A 145 -21.60 -1.34 3.97
C PHE A 145 -22.39 -1.49 5.28
N ASP A 146 -22.18 -2.62 5.97
CA ASP A 146 -22.78 -2.95 7.26
C ASP A 146 -21.80 -2.55 8.37
N VAL A 147 -22.11 -1.47 9.08
CA VAL A 147 -21.16 -0.76 9.95
C VAL A 147 -21.58 -0.87 11.41
N ASP A 148 -20.73 -1.50 12.21
CA ASP A 148 -20.91 -1.69 13.65
C ASP A 148 -19.70 -1.06 14.38
N LEU A 149 -19.86 0.19 14.79
CA LEU A 149 -18.81 1.00 15.45
C LEU A 149 -19.32 1.50 16.80
N PRO A 150 -18.44 1.62 17.80
CA PRO A 150 -18.81 2.17 19.11
C PRO A 150 -19.23 3.64 19.00
N ASP A 151 -20.15 4.04 19.91
CA ASP A 151 -20.64 5.43 20.00
C ASP A 151 -19.66 6.37 20.71
N HIS A 152 -18.60 5.82 21.30
CA HIS A 152 -17.57 6.57 22.02
C HIS A 152 -16.24 6.55 21.25
N PRO A 153 -15.41 7.60 21.40
CA PRO A 153 -14.11 7.64 20.74
C PRO A 153 -13.16 6.58 21.32
N LEU A 154 -12.37 5.94 20.45
CA LEU A 154 -11.24 5.10 20.82
C LEU A 154 -9.94 5.82 20.45
N LEU A 155 -9.27 6.36 21.47
CA LEU A 155 -8.05 7.14 21.30
C LEU A 155 -6.84 6.21 21.19
N VAL A 156 -6.08 6.34 20.11
CA VAL A 156 -4.88 5.54 19.82
C VAL A 156 -3.79 6.46 19.27
N ASP A 157 -2.54 6.22 19.67
CA ASP A 157 -1.40 6.92 19.10
C ASP A 157 -1.06 6.35 17.72
N LEU A 158 -1.37 7.13 16.68
CA LEU A 158 -1.22 6.70 15.28
C LEU A 158 -1.01 7.89 14.33
N ASP A 159 -0.54 7.60 13.12
CA ASP A 159 -0.54 8.56 12.00
C ASP A 159 -1.88 8.50 11.27
N ARG A 160 -2.69 9.58 11.42
CA ARG A 160 -4.01 9.68 10.79
C ARG A 160 -3.98 9.44 9.28
N GLY A 161 -2.97 9.99 8.58
CA GLY A 161 -2.87 9.88 7.13
C GLY A 161 -2.62 8.45 6.67
N MET A 162 -1.69 7.76 7.35
CA MET A 162 -1.33 6.38 7.03
C MET A 162 -2.49 5.41 7.34
N ILE A 163 -3.17 5.59 8.47
CA ILE A 163 -4.31 4.75 8.85
C ILE A 163 -5.52 4.99 7.95
N SER A 164 -5.82 6.25 7.60
CA SER A 164 -6.88 6.55 6.62
C SER A 164 -6.61 5.90 5.27
N GLN A 165 -5.36 5.92 4.81
CA GLN A 165 -4.96 5.24 3.57
C GLN A 165 -5.11 3.71 3.68
N ALA A 166 -4.72 3.12 4.81
CA ALA A 166 -4.87 1.68 5.05
C ALA A 166 -6.33 1.25 5.01
N PHE A 167 -7.23 1.96 5.71
CA PHE A 167 -8.66 1.68 5.67
C PHE A 167 -9.24 1.85 4.26
N GLY A 168 -8.88 2.94 3.57
CA GLY A 168 -9.31 3.15 2.18
C GLY A 168 -8.93 1.99 1.25
N ASN A 169 -7.70 1.48 1.37
CA ASN A 169 -7.21 0.35 0.59
C ASN A 169 -7.95 -0.96 0.95
N LEU A 170 -8.15 -1.24 2.23
CA LEU A 170 -8.84 -2.45 2.68
C LEU A 170 -10.30 -2.46 2.24
N LEU A 171 -11.03 -1.35 2.45
CA LEU A 171 -12.43 -1.22 2.05
C LEU A 171 -12.59 -1.31 0.52
N LYS A 172 -11.69 -0.69 -0.24
CA LYS A 172 -11.67 -0.78 -1.70
C LYS A 172 -11.45 -2.23 -2.15
N ASN A 173 -10.46 -2.93 -1.59
CA ASN A 173 -10.18 -4.33 -1.93
C ASN A 173 -11.39 -5.24 -1.61
N ALA A 174 -12.02 -5.04 -0.45
CA ALA A 174 -13.23 -5.74 -0.06
C ALA A 174 -14.37 -5.53 -1.08
N ALA A 175 -14.59 -4.30 -1.50
CA ALA A 175 -15.60 -3.97 -2.50
C ALA A 175 -15.28 -4.57 -3.89
N GLU A 176 -14.03 -4.52 -4.36
CA GLU A 176 -13.59 -5.13 -5.61
C GLU A 176 -13.73 -6.66 -5.59
N ALA A 177 -13.46 -7.31 -4.45
CA ALA A 177 -13.69 -8.74 -4.27
C ALA A 177 -15.18 -9.12 -4.45
N THR A 178 -16.08 -8.30 -3.90
CA THR A 178 -17.54 -8.51 -4.10
C THR A 178 -17.96 -8.28 -5.55
N GLU A 179 -17.38 -7.29 -6.26
CA GLU A 179 -17.66 -7.05 -7.67
C GLU A 179 -17.23 -8.24 -8.54
N THR A 180 -16.08 -8.80 -8.25
CA THR A 180 -15.57 -9.96 -8.96
C THR A 180 -16.49 -11.16 -8.81
N LYS A 181 -16.98 -11.42 -7.60
CA LYS A 181 -17.92 -12.52 -7.32
C LYS A 181 -19.31 -12.30 -7.94
N ALA A 182 -19.79 -11.07 -7.95
CA ALA A 182 -21.09 -10.72 -8.52
C ALA A 182 -21.26 -11.20 -9.96
N LYS A 183 -20.17 -11.26 -10.75
CA LYS A 183 -20.17 -11.74 -12.14
C LYS A 183 -20.61 -13.20 -12.28
N SER A 184 -20.50 -13.99 -11.22
CA SER A 184 -20.86 -15.42 -11.17
C SER A 184 -22.07 -15.73 -10.29
N MET A 185 -22.70 -14.69 -9.69
CA MET A 185 -23.80 -14.86 -8.75
C MET A 185 -25.13 -14.47 -9.39
N PRO A 186 -26.29 -14.94 -8.84
CA PRO A 186 -27.62 -14.49 -9.27
C PRO A 186 -27.79 -12.97 -9.14
N ALA A 187 -28.71 -12.39 -9.93
CA ALA A 187 -28.94 -10.94 -9.98
C ALA A 187 -29.46 -10.35 -8.65
N ASP A 188 -30.03 -11.15 -7.79
CA ASP A 188 -30.51 -10.77 -6.45
C ASP A 188 -29.45 -10.87 -5.34
N TRP A 189 -28.22 -11.30 -5.70
CA TRP A 189 -27.13 -11.37 -4.74
C TRP A 189 -26.62 -9.99 -4.35
N ILE A 190 -26.61 -9.72 -3.05
CA ILE A 190 -26.23 -8.41 -2.51
C ILE A 190 -24.73 -8.40 -2.20
N ARG A 191 -24.01 -7.46 -2.77
CA ARG A 191 -22.61 -7.15 -2.45
C ARG A 191 -22.55 -6.53 -1.05
N LYS A 192 -21.83 -7.18 -0.13
CA LYS A 192 -21.79 -6.75 1.27
C LYS A 192 -20.37 -6.71 1.81
N VAL A 193 -20.05 -5.61 2.49
CA VAL A 193 -18.82 -5.45 3.29
C VAL A 193 -19.25 -5.12 4.71
N ARG A 194 -18.84 -5.93 5.68
CA ARG A 194 -19.09 -5.70 7.10
C ARG A 194 -17.85 -5.06 7.73
N ILE A 195 -18.08 -4.02 8.51
CA ILE A 195 -17.06 -3.31 9.26
C ILE A 195 -17.44 -3.36 10.73
N TYR A 196 -16.54 -3.87 11.55
CA TYR A 196 -16.68 -3.93 13.00
C TYR A 196 -15.50 -3.25 13.66
N CYS A 197 -15.75 -2.50 14.74
CA CYS A 197 -14.70 -1.93 15.58
C CYS A 197 -15.10 -2.04 17.04
N ALA A 198 -14.18 -2.51 17.88
CA ALA A 198 -14.36 -2.56 19.34
C ALA A 198 -13.04 -2.34 20.07
N GLN A 199 -13.14 -1.99 21.34
CA GLN A 199 -12.00 -2.03 22.25
C GLN A 199 -11.94 -3.42 22.91
N GLU A 200 -10.79 -4.08 22.80
CA GLU A 200 -10.50 -5.35 23.47
C GLU A 200 -9.23 -5.16 24.32
N ALA A 201 -9.40 -5.14 25.62
CA ALA A 201 -8.34 -4.81 26.58
C ALA A 201 -7.63 -3.48 26.21
N ASP A 202 -6.36 -3.55 25.83
CA ASP A 202 -5.53 -2.38 25.49
C ASP A 202 -5.45 -2.13 23.96
N TYR A 203 -6.27 -2.83 23.17
CA TYR A 203 -6.25 -2.74 21.71
C TYR A 203 -7.59 -2.24 21.15
N ALA A 204 -7.51 -1.47 20.07
CA ALA A 204 -8.64 -1.24 19.18
C ALA A 204 -8.62 -2.34 18.10
N VAL A 205 -9.63 -3.22 18.11
CA VAL A 205 -9.78 -4.29 17.13
C VAL A 205 -10.72 -3.83 16.02
N ILE A 206 -10.27 -3.97 14.78
CA ILE A 206 -11.05 -3.60 13.59
C ILE A 206 -11.11 -4.82 12.69
N GLU A 207 -12.32 -5.19 12.30
CA GLU A 207 -12.60 -6.28 11.37
C GLU A 207 -13.28 -5.73 10.12
N ILE A 208 -12.76 -6.06 8.95
CA ILE A 208 -13.37 -5.76 7.65
C ILE A 208 -13.56 -7.09 6.94
N ALA A 209 -14.81 -7.49 6.75
CA ALA A 209 -15.18 -8.77 6.14
C ALA A 209 -16.06 -8.53 4.92
N ASP A 210 -15.72 -9.16 3.80
CA ASP A 210 -16.51 -9.12 2.57
C ASP A 210 -17.13 -10.50 2.24
N ASN A 211 -18.16 -10.48 1.41
CA ASN A 211 -18.77 -11.69 0.88
C ASN A 211 -18.31 -12.00 -0.56
N GLY A 212 -17.19 -11.41 -0.98
CA GLY A 212 -16.60 -11.55 -2.30
C GLY A 212 -15.89 -12.87 -2.57
N VAL A 213 -14.99 -12.87 -3.55
CA VAL A 213 -14.06 -13.99 -3.78
C VAL A 213 -13.00 -13.96 -2.68
N GLY A 214 -12.68 -15.12 -2.11
CA GLY A 214 -11.56 -15.24 -1.16
C GLY A 214 -10.20 -15.00 -1.85
N LEU A 215 -9.17 -14.78 -1.02
CA LEU A 215 -7.76 -14.71 -1.44
C LEU A 215 -7.25 -16.09 -1.85
#